data_edeba83d8c6fbccae569808bea5cfc24
#
_entry.id   edeba83d8c6fbccae569808bea5cfc24
#
_cell.length_a   1.000
_cell.length_b   1.000
_cell.length_c   1.000
_cell.angle_alpha   90.00
_cell.angle_beta   90.00
_cell.angle_gamma   90.00
#
_symmetry.space_group_name_H-M   'P 1'
#
loop_
_entity.id
_entity.type
_entity.pdbx_description
1 polymer ?
#
loop_
_entity_poly.entity_id
_entity_poly.type
_entity_poly.pdbx_seq_one_letter_code
_entity_poly.pdbx_strand_id
1 'polypeptide(L)'
;MNTKRFSLILLLFAFVVTLAAKPKIRIIATGGTIAGVSTSATNSAYSAGQVGVQTLMQAVPQMLDVADVSGEQLVNIGSQDMNDNVWLMLAKRINQLLNNEGYDGVVVIHGTDTMEETAYFLNLTVHSDKPVILVGAMRPSTAISADGPGNIYAGVVAAASPQSVGRGVMVCMNNMLLDAKDVTKMHTTDVATFQAANFGKVGYVYNGQAFYCRNVTNLHTTQSEFSVDNLTSLPKVGIVYGYANCSPLPMKAFMDANFDGIVLAGVGDGNFYKDVFDVALQARAKGINIVRSSRVPTGPTCLNGEVDDSKYHFVAALTLNPQKARVLLMLALTKTHDWQKIQEYFQKY
;
A
#
# COMPACT_ATOMS: atom_id res chain seq x y z
N MET A 1 65.86 44.48 -26.68
CA MET A 1 65.69 43.31 -25.81
C MET A 1 64.35 43.41 -25.14
N ASN A 2 63.40 42.64 -25.64
CA ASN A 2 61.98 42.66 -25.17
C ASN A 2 61.76 41.60 -24.09
N THR A 3 61.45 42.03 -22.89
CA THR A 3 61.05 41.15 -21.80
C THR A 3 59.54 41.00 -21.80
N LYS A 4 59.06 39.85 -22.24
CA LYS A 4 57.61 39.49 -22.14
C LYS A 4 57.29 39.17 -20.69
N ARG A 5 56.37 39.97 -20.09
CA ARG A 5 55.77 39.67 -18.79
C ARG A 5 54.69 38.64 -19.01
N PHE A 6 54.87 37.43 -18.47
CA PHE A 6 53.83 36.42 -18.34
C PHE A 6 52.96 36.74 -17.11
N SER A 7 51.76 37.21 -17.33
CA SER A 7 50.76 37.31 -16.25
C SER A 7 50.08 35.97 -16.08
N LEU A 8 50.38 35.32 -14.97
CA LEU A 8 49.71 34.08 -14.55
C LEU A 8 48.38 34.42 -13.90
N ILE A 9 47.27 34.23 -14.62
CA ILE A 9 45.90 34.37 -14.06
C ILE A 9 45.58 33.06 -13.35
N LEU A 10 45.65 33.10 -12.01
CA LEU A 10 45.20 32.00 -11.15
C LEU A 10 43.66 32.02 -11.10
N LEU A 11 43.00 31.15 -11.86
CA LEU A 11 41.58 30.94 -11.75
C LEU A 11 41.29 30.11 -10.48
N LEU A 12 40.87 30.77 -9.39
CA LEU A 12 40.34 30.10 -8.22
C LEU A 12 38.96 29.56 -8.58
N PHE A 13 38.85 28.28 -8.88
CA PHE A 13 37.57 27.56 -8.87
C PHE A 13 37.13 27.38 -7.41
N ALA A 14 36.28 28.28 -6.91
CA ALA A 14 35.56 28.06 -5.66
C ALA A 14 34.56 26.92 -5.88
N PHE A 15 34.88 25.72 -5.44
CA PHE A 15 33.93 24.63 -5.29
C PHE A 15 32.97 25.06 -4.18
N VAL A 16 31.84 25.65 -4.53
CA VAL A 16 30.71 25.83 -3.62
C VAL A 16 30.11 24.45 -3.40
N VAL A 17 30.57 23.76 -2.38
CA VAL A 17 29.84 22.57 -1.87
C VAL A 17 28.54 23.12 -1.26
N THR A 18 27.50 23.18 -2.05
CA THR A 18 26.15 23.37 -1.50
C THR A 18 25.84 22.15 -0.65
N LEU A 19 25.90 22.29 0.67
CA LEU A 19 25.30 21.31 1.57
C LEU A 19 23.81 21.25 1.19
N ALA A 20 23.41 20.25 0.41
CA ALA A 20 22.01 20.04 0.12
C ALA A 20 21.29 19.84 1.46
N ALA A 21 20.23 20.61 1.68
CA ALA A 21 19.40 20.43 2.87
C ALA A 21 18.89 18.99 2.92
N LYS A 22 18.84 18.40 4.12
CA LYS A 22 18.27 17.07 4.30
C LYS A 22 16.81 17.08 3.83
N PRO A 23 16.33 16.01 3.16
CA PRO A 23 14.92 15.91 2.78
C PRO A 23 14.03 15.91 4.02
N LYS A 24 12.88 16.57 3.93
CA LYS A 24 11.87 16.63 5.00
C LYS A 24 10.95 15.44 4.91
N ILE A 25 10.96 14.57 5.90
CA ILE A 25 10.14 13.36 5.95
C ILE A 25 9.14 13.46 7.08
N ARG A 26 7.86 13.21 6.77
CA ARG A 26 6.81 13.08 7.77
C ARG A 26 6.55 11.60 8.08
N ILE A 27 6.62 11.25 9.36
CA ILE A 27 6.14 9.96 9.85
C ILE A 27 4.69 10.13 10.31
N ILE A 28 3.77 9.35 9.73
CA ILE A 28 2.37 9.27 10.16
C ILE A 28 2.17 7.91 10.83
N ALA A 29 1.74 7.90 12.09
CA ALA A 29 1.43 6.64 12.78
C ALA A 29 -0.08 6.40 12.81
N THR A 30 -0.48 5.16 12.47
CA THR A 30 -1.86 4.68 12.58
C THR A 30 -2.03 3.64 13.72
N GLY A 31 -0.92 3.20 14.34
CA GLY A 31 -0.91 2.18 15.40
C GLY A 31 -0.22 0.88 14.96
N GLY A 32 -0.81 -0.26 15.29
CA GLY A 32 -0.31 -1.58 14.91
C GLY A 32 0.68 -2.19 15.90
N THR A 33 1.27 -3.34 15.50
CA THR A 33 2.20 -4.16 16.32
C THR A 33 3.49 -3.43 16.66
N ILE A 34 3.99 -2.61 15.77
CA ILE A 34 5.20 -1.80 15.95
C ILE A 34 5.08 -0.86 17.16
N ALA A 35 3.86 -0.40 17.45
CA ALA A 35 3.48 0.36 18.62
C ALA A 35 2.90 -0.55 19.73
N GLY A 36 3.04 -1.86 19.60
CA GLY A 36 2.52 -2.86 20.53
C GLY A 36 3.49 -3.13 21.67
N VAL A 37 2.92 -3.42 22.84
CA VAL A 37 3.65 -3.80 24.05
C VAL A 37 3.19 -5.18 24.50
N SER A 38 4.16 -6.08 24.72
CA SER A 38 3.95 -7.38 25.35
C SER A 38 4.40 -7.37 26.80
N THR A 39 3.75 -8.14 27.64
CA THR A 39 4.16 -8.38 29.02
C THR A 39 5.38 -9.28 29.15
N SER A 40 5.81 -9.94 28.08
CA SER A 40 6.96 -10.83 28.03
C SER A 40 7.74 -10.62 26.73
N ALA A 41 9.06 -10.59 26.82
CA ALA A 41 9.96 -10.44 25.67
C ALA A 41 9.95 -11.67 24.71
N THR A 42 9.41 -12.79 25.16
CA THR A 42 9.36 -14.07 24.41
C THR A 42 7.94 -14.50 24.00
N ASN A 43 6.90 -13.75 24.46
CA ASN A 43 5.51 -14.06 24.15
C ASN A 43 5.05 -13.27 22.91
N SER A 44 4.26 -13.92 22.05
CA SER A 44 3.62 -13.28 20.89
C SER A 44 2.35 -12.51 21.24
N ALA A 45 1.78 -12.66 22.45
CA ALA A 45 0.63 -11.88 22.89
C ALA A 45 1.03 -10.44 23.23
N TYR A 46 0.36 -9.46 22.61
CA TYR A 46 0.63 -8.05 22.82
C TYR A 46 -0.65 -7.22 22.66
N SER A 47 -0.63 -5.97 23.18
CA SER A 47 -1.64 -4.96 22.91
C SER A 47 -1.12 -3.99 21.87
N ALA A 48 -1.79 -3.90 20.70
CA ALA A 48 -1.42 -2.99 19.63
C ALA A 48 -1.63 -1.53 20.02
N GLY A 49 -0.87 -0.60 19.40
CA GLY A 49 -1.12 0.83 19.51
C GLY A 49 -0.84 1.46 20.89
N GLN A 50 0.00 0.86 21.72
CA GLN A 50 0.28 1.38 23.09
C GLN A 50 1.38 2.45 23.11
N VAL A 51 2.20 2.53 22.07
CA VAL A 51 3.36 3.42 21.97
C VAL A 51 3.10 4.52 20.96
N GLY A 52 3.20 5.77 21.38
CA GLY A 52 3.01 6.93 20.50
C GLY A 52 4.17 7.13 19.53
N VAL A 53 3.91 7.85 18.43
CA VAL A 53 4.87 8.10 17.34
C VAL A 53 6.18 8.72 17.84
N GLN A 54 6.14 9.60 18.84
CA GLN A 54 7.35 10.25 19.38
C GLN A 54 8.30 9.23 20.03
N THR A 55 7.76 8.26 20.78
CA THR A 55 8.56 7.21 21.41
C THR A 55 9.18 6.29 20.35
N LEU A 56 8.43 5.96 19.28
CA LEU A 56 8.95 5.17 18.15
C LEU A 56 10.09 5.90 17.45
N MET A 57 9.97 7.21 17.26
CA MET A 57 11.03 8.03 16.67
C MET A 57 12.28 8.10 17.57
N GLN A 58 12.10 8.25 18.89
CA GLN A 58 13.22 8.27 19.84
C GLN A 58 14.00 6.95 19.88
N ALA A 59 13.37 5.83 19.53
CA ALA A 59 14.03 4.52 19.42
C ALA A 59 14.96 4.40 18.22
N VAL A 60 14.91 5.35 17.24
CA VAL A 60 15.65 5.29 15.98
C VAL A 60 16.31 6.65 15.67
N PRO A 61 17.19 7.19 16.54
CA PRO A 61 17.80 8.50 16.32
C PRO A 61 18.64 8.58 15.03
N GLN A 62 19.14 7.46 14.53
CA GLN A 62 19.96 7.38 13.31
C GLN A 62 19.21 7.87 12.06
N MET A 63 17.88 7.88 12.05
CA MET A 63 17.12 8.44 10.92
C MET A 63 17.34 9.94 10.75
N LEU A 64 17.75 10.66 11.80
CA LEU A 64 18.07 12.10 11.75
C LEU A 64 19.37 12.36 10.97
N ASP A 65 20.23 11.37 10.80
CA ASP A 65 21.41 11.49 9.93
C ASP A 65 21.02 11.52 8.46
N VAL A 66 19.87 10.89 8.12
CA VAL A 66 19.36 10.71 6.75
C VAL A 66 18.45 11.87 6.33
N ALA A 67 17.55 12.32 7.21
CA ALA A 67 16.48 13.25 6.88
C ALA A 67 16.15 14.19 8.06
N ASP A 68 15.47 15.31 7.76
CA ASP A 68 14.75 16.12 8.73
C ASP A 68 13.39 15.45 8.98
N VAL A 69 13.25 14.78 10.13
CA VAL A 69 12.13 13.89 10.41
C VAL A 69 11.22 14.49 11.49
N SER A 70 9.93 14.52 11.20
CA SER A 70 8.89 14.88 12.14
C SER A 70 7.78 13.84 12.15
N GLY A 71 7.03 13.73 13.26
CA GLY A 71 6.01 12.72 13.44
C GLY A 71 4.65 13.27 13.82
N GLU A 72 3.58 12.60 13.38
CA GLU A 72 2.22 12.84 13.84
C GLU A 72 1.47 11.52 14.05
N GLN A 73 0.59 11.50 15.04
CA GLN A 73 -0.31 10.39 15.30
C GLN A 73 -1.65 10.71 14.64
N LEU A 74 -2.02 9.96 13.58
CA LEU A 74 -3.29 10.15 12.91
C LEU A 74 -4.42 9.44 13.66
N VAL A 75 -4.22 8.15 13.92
CA VAL A 75 -5.09 7.28 14.75
C VAL A 75 -4.23 6.29 15.52
N ASN A 76 -4.81 5.55 16.44
CA ASN A 76 -4.10 4.53 17.21
C ASN A 76 -4.94 3.26 17.31
N ILE A 77 -4.92 2.44 16.24
CA ILE A 77 -5.72 1.23 16.10
C ILE A 77 -4.87 0.02 15.74
N GLY A 78 -5.35 -1.17 16.04
CA GLY A 78 -4.88 -2.39 15.39
C GLY A 78 -5.30 -2.39 13.92
N SER A 79 -4.48 -2.93 13.03
CA SER A 79 -4.82 -2.89 11.60
C SER A 79 -6.02 -3.75 11.22
N GLN A 80 -6.41 -4.72 12.04
CA GLN A 80 -7.67 -5.45 11.89
C GLN A 80 -8.91 -4.55 12.00
N ASP A 81 -8.76 -3.36 12.65
CA ASP A 81 -9.82 -2.37 12.82
C ASP A 81 -9.71 -1.22 11.80
N MET A 82 -8.83 -1.36 10.79
CA MET A 82 -8.72 -0.39 9.69
C MET A 82 -10.07 -0.28 8.96
N ASN A 83 -10.41 0.95 8.58
CA ASN A 83 -11.69 1.23 7.95
C ASN A 83 -11.61 2.38 6.93
N ASP A 84 -12.69 2.54 6.18
CA ASP A 84 -12.81 3.51 5.08
C ASP A 84 -12.56 4.96 5.53
N ASN A 85 -13.02 5.33 6.74
CA ASN A 85 -12.82 6.69 7.26
C ASN A 85 -11.34 6.98 7.52
N VAL A 86 -10.61 6.01 8.08
CA VAL A 86 -9.17 6.13 8.30
C VAL A 86 -8.41 6.20 6.99
N TRP A 87 -8.79 5.41 5.99
CA TRP A 87 -8.20 5.48 4.65
C TRP A 87 -8.39 6.85 4.00
N LEU A 88 -9.61 7.40 4.06
CA LEU A 88 -9.91 8.74 3.52
C LEU A 88 -9.10 9.83 4.25
N MET A 89 -9.05 9.77 5.59
CA MET A 89 -8.26 10.70 6.40
C MET A 89 -6.77 10.62 6.05
N LEU A 90 -6.22 9.42 5.95
CA LEU A 90 -4.80 9.17 5.68
C LEU A 90 -4.41 9.67 4.28
N ALA A 91 -5.19 9.34 3.25
CA ALA A 91 -4.92 9.80 1.88
C ALA A 91 -4.97 11.32 1.75
N LYS A 92 -6.00 11.97 2.32
CA LYS A 92 -6.12 13.44 2.34
C LYS A 92 -4.95 14.08 3.06
N ARG A 93 -4.53 13.53 4.23
CA ARG A 93 -3.41 14.05 5.00
C ARG A 93 -2.09 13.93 4.24
N ILE A 94 -1.82 12.79 3.60
CA ILE A 94 -0.62 12.59 2.77
C ILE A 94 -0.60 13.57 1.61
N ASN A 95 -1.70 13.74 0.88
CA ASN A 95 -1.80 14.70 -0.22
C ASN A 95 -1.49 16.14 0.25
N GLN A 96 -2.02 16.54 1.40
CA GLN A 96 -1.76 17.85 2.01
C GLN A 96 -0.29 18.04 2.36
N LEU A 97 0.35 17.06 2.97
CA LEU A 97 1.77 17.11 3.36
C LEU A 97 2.68 17.24 2.14
N LEU A 98 2.46 16.40 1.13
CA LEU A 98 3.34 16.32 -0.04
C LEU A 98 3.16 17.50 -1.01
N ASN A 99 1.93 17.99 -1.17
CA ASN A 99 1.63 19.01 -2.16
C ASN A 99 1.61 20.43 -1.59
N ASN A 100 1.29 20.61 -0.29
CA ASN A 100 1.05 21.94 0.28
C ASN A 100 1.99 22.29 1.44
N GLU A 101 2.52 21.32 2.21
CA GLU A 101 3.33 21.58 3.39
C GLU A 101 4.85 21.39 3.16
N GLY A 102 5.25 21.09 1.91
CA GLY A 102 6.66 21.05 1.52
C GLY A 102 7.45 19.86 2.05
N TYR A 103 6.80 18.74 2.39
CA TYR A 103 7.47 17.48 2.68
C TYR A 103 7.95 16.81 1.40
N ASP A 104 9.11 16.15 1.47
CA ASP A 104 9.75 15.44 0.36
C ASP A 104 9.36 13.95 0.32
N GLY A 105 8.79 13.43 1.40
CA GLY A 105 8.28 12.07 1.48
C GLY A 105 7.51 11.81 2.77
N VAL A 106 6.78 10.71 2.80
CA VAL A 106 5.98 10.26 3.95
C VAL A 106 6.32 8.82 4.29
N VAL A 107 6.49 8.52 5.56
CA VAL A 107 6.54 7.16 6.10
C VAL A 107 5.27 6.92 6.91
N VAL A 108 4.53 5.87 6.60
CA VAL A 108 3.33 5.48 7.33
C VAL A 108 3.63 4.28 8.21
N ILE A 109 3.57 4.46 9.52
CA ILE A 109 3.63 3.35 10.48
C ILE A 109 2.25 2.72 10.58
N HIS A 110 2.16 1.44 10.21
CA HIS A 110 0.90 0.71 10.06
C HIS A 110 1.00 -0.70 10.64
N GLY A 111 -0.10 -1.25 11.12
CA GLY A 111 -0.16 -2.66 11.48
C GLY A 111 -0.17 -3.57 10.26
N THR A 112 0.38 -4.76 10.38
CA THR A 112 0.70 -5.62 9.23
C THR A 112 -0.49 -6.33 8.59
N ASP A 113 -1.64 -6.49 9.30
CA ASP A 113 -2.74 -7.34 8.84
C ASP A 113 -3.46 -6.81 7.60
N THR A 114 -3.64 -5.48 7.50
CA THR A 114 -4.29 -4.82 6.36
C THR A 114 -3.38 -3.83 5.65
N MET A 115 -2.06 -3.90 5.90
CA MET A 115 -1.07 -2.98 5.31
C MET A 115 -1.11 -3.00 3.78
N GLU A 116 -1.25 -4.17 3.16
CA GLU A 116 -1.29 -4.32 1.71
C GLU A 116 -2.51 -3.63 1.07
N GLU A 117 -3.66 -3.64 1.75
CA GLU A 117 -4.88 -2.96 1.31
C GLU A 117 -4.70 -1.43 1.41
N THR A 118 -4.20 -0.96 2.56
CA THR A 118 -3.90 0.46 2.76
C THR A 118 -2.86 0.96 1.76
N ALA A 119 -1.80 0.19 1.51
CA ALA A 119 -0.78 0.55 0.52
C ALA A 119 -1.39 0.69 -0.88
N TYR A 120 -2.24 -0.24 -1.29
CA TYR A 120 -2.88 -0.19 -2.60
C TYR A 120 -3.90 0.94 -2.70
N PHE A 121 -4.68 1.19 -1.65
CA PHE A 121 -5.59 2.35 -1.60
C PHE A 121 -4.83 3.67 -1.77
N LEU A 122 -3.75 3.86 -1.03
CA LEU A 122 -2.91 5.06 -1.14
C LEU A 122 -2.23 5.18 -2.51
N ASN A 123 -1.82 4.06 -3.10
CA ASN A 123 -1.21 4.02 -4.43
C ASN A 123 -2.14 4.56 -5.53
N LEU A 124 -3.45 4.44 -5.31
CA LEU A 124 -4.48 4.90 -6.24
C LEU A 124 -5.04 6.29 -5.89
N THR A 125 -4.78 6.83 -4.69
CA THR A 125 -5.44 8.06 -4.20
C THR A 125 -4.49 9.18 -3.77
N VAL A 126 -3.18 8.89 -3.71
CA VAL A 126 -2.16 9.92 -3.48
C VAL A 126 -1.78 10.55 -4.82
N HIS A 127 -1.90 11.88 -4.94
CA HIS A 127 -1.58 12.64 -6.15
C HIS A 127 -0.23 13.36 -6.01
N SER A 128 0.83 12.59 -5.79
CA SER A 128 2.21 13.07 -5.73
C SER A 128 3.14 11.99 -6.26
N ASP A 129 4.24 12.39 -6.90
CA ASP A 129 5.33 11.49 -7.29
C ASP A 129 6.35 11.28 -6.17
N LYS A 130 6.24 12.06 -5.07
CA LYS A 130 7.08 11.94 -3.90
C LYS A 130 6.85 10.62 -3.16
N PRO A 131 7.89 10.04 -2.53
CA PRO A 131 7.80 8.73 -1.90
C PRO A 131 6.78 8.66 -0.77
N VAL A 132 5.98 7.59 -0.77
CA VAL A 132 5.14 7.17 0.36
C VAL A 132 5.48 5.72 0.69
N ILE A 133 6.03 5.51 1.88
CA ILE A 133 6.54 4.21 2.31
C ILE A 133 5.78 3.73 3.54
N LEU A 134 5.11 2.58 3.45
CA LEU A 134 4.49 1.93 4.61
C LEU A 134 5.49 1.02 5.30
N VAL A 135 5.51 1.06 6.63
CA VAL A 135 6.33 0.21 7.48
C VAL A 135 5.50 -0.33 8.64
N GLY A 136 5.91 -1.46 9.18
CA GLY A 136 5.28 -2.07 10.35
C GLY A 136 6.26 -2.97 11.10
N ALA A 137 5.74 -3.84 11.96
CA ALA A 137 6.53 -4.85 12.61
C ALA A 137 5.73 -6.13 12.81
N MET A 138 6.41 -7.28 12.73
CA MET A 138 5.84 -8.59 13.06
C MET A 138 6.05 -8.95 14.54
N ARG A 139 6.95 -8.26 15.23
CA ARG A 139 7.26 -8.44 16.64
C ARG A 139 6.93 -7.17 17.41
N PRO A 140 6.34 -7.27 18.63
CA PRO A 140 6.09 -6.09 19.46
C PRO A 140 7.40 -5.41 19.85
N SER A 141 7.33 -4.12 20.18
CA SER A 141 8.51 -3.29 20.51
C SER A 141 9.32 -3.81 21.71
N THR A 142 8.70 -4.60 22.58
CA THR A 142 9.32 -5.23 23.76
C THR A 142 9.95 -6.59 23.51
N ALA A 143 9.79 -7.15 22.31
CA ALA A 143 10.33 -8.47 21.99
C ALA A 143 11.86 -8.44 21.81
N ILE A 144 12.51 -9.56 22.15
CA ILE A 144 13.91 -9.79 21.74
C ILE A 144 13.94 -9.81 20.20
N SER A 145 14.84 -9.08 19.59
CA SER A 145 14.91 -8.93 18.12
C SER A 145 13.65 -8.30 17.50
N ALA A 146 13.07 -7.29 18.15
CA ALA A 146 12.00 -6.48 17.56
C ALA A 146 12.45 -5.91 16.21
N ASP A 147 11.64 -6.11 15.17
CA ASP A 147 11.96 -5.70 13.79
C ASP A 147 11.52 -4.26 13.47
N GLY A 148 10.69 -3.66 14.33
CA GLY A 148 10.13 -2.32 14.12
C GLY A 148 11.16 -1.21 13.91
N PRO A 149 12.17 -1.04 14.79
CA PRO A 149 13.19 0.00 14.64
C PRO A 149 13.93 -0.07 13.30
N GLY A 150 14.32 -1.28 12.87
CA GLY A 150 14.98 -1.49 11.58
C GLY A 150 14.08 -1.13 10.40
N ASN A 151 12.78 -1.48 10.46
CA ASN A 151 11.81 -1.17 9.41
C ASN A 151 11.52 0.35 9.34
N ILE A 152 11.44 1.06 10.48
CA ILE A 152 11.30 2.53 10.50
C ILE A 152 12.52 3.18 9.84
N TYR A 153 13.72 2.79 10.24
CA TYR A 153 14.95 3.32 9.66
C TYR A 153 15.00 3.10 8.14
N ALA A 154 14.76 1.87 7.69
CA ALA A 154 14.75 1.53 6.28
C ALA A 154 13.66 2.31 5.50
N GLY A 155 12.48 2.51 6.11
CA GLY A 155 11.41 3.33 5.54
C GLY A 155 11.81 4.79 5.35
N VAL A 156 12.48 5.39 6.33
CA VAL A 156 13.00 6.77 6.23
C VAL A 156 14.10 6.88 5.16
N VAL A 157 15.03 5.93 5.11
CA VAL A 157 16.05 5.86 4.05
C VAL A 157 15.42 5.79 2.66
N ALA A 158 14.41 4.95 2.49
CA ALA A 158 13.70 4.83 1.23
C ALA A 158 12.93 6.13 0.89
N ALA A 159 12.22 6.72 1.86
CA ALA A 159 11.48 7.97 1.66
C ALA A 159 12.37 9.17 1.34
N ALA A 160 13.59 9.19 1.87
CA ALA A 160 14.58 10.24 1.64
C ALA A 160 15.36 10.07 0.32
N SER A 161 15.25 8.91 -0.33
CA SER A 161 16.03 8.61 -1.54
C SER A 161 15.42 9.28 -2.78
N PRO A 162 16.17 10.07 -3.55
CA PRO A 162 15.71 10.60 -4.83
C PRO A 162 15.29 9.50 -5.83
N GLN A 163 15.89 8.31 -5.72
CA GLN A 163 15.54 7.17 -6.57
C GLN A 163 14.16 6.59 -6.29
N SER A 164 13.52 6.95 -5.18
CA SER A 164 12.16 6.52 -4.81
C SER A 164 11.06 7.36 -5.47
N VAL A 165 11.40 8.52 -6.00
CA VAL A 165 10.46 9.41 -6.66
C VAL A 165 9.87 8.73 -7.91
N GLY A 166 8.57 8.85 -8.10
CA GLY A 166 7.84 8.30 -9.24
C GLY A 166 7.67 6.78 -9.23
N ARG A 167 7.85 6.11 -8.07
CA ARG A 167 7.70 4.65 -7.94
C ARG A 167 6.38 4.20 -7.30
N GLY A 168 5.47 5.16 -7.03
CA GLY A 168 4.23 4.87 -6.34
C GLY A 168 4.42 4.65 -4.85
N VAL A 169 3.39 4.13 -4.21
CA VAL A 169 3.41 3.74 -2.81
C VAL A 169 4.10 2.38 -2.66
N MET A 170 4.98 2.27 -1.68
CA MET A 170 5.72 1.03 -1.42
C MET A 170 5.58 0.59 0.04
N VAL A 171 5.70 -0.70 0.26
CA VAL A 171 5.89 -1.29 1.59
C VAL A 171 7.37 -1.61 1.77
N CYS A 172 7.95 -1.13 2.89
CA CYS A 172 9.32 -1.45 3.29
C CYS A 172 9.30 -2.30 4.56
N MET A 173 9.53 -3.59 4.41
CA MET A 173 9.59 -4.56 5.50
C MET A 173 10.78 -5.48 5.30
N ASN A 174 11.49 -5.80 6.40
CA ASN A 174 12.68 -6.66 6.35
C ASN A 174 13.68 -6.22 5.25
N ASN A 175 13.91 -4.91 5.15
CA ASN A 175 14.77 -4.25 4.16
C ASN A 175 14.34 -4.44 2.68
N MET A 176 13.20 -5.05 2.40
CA MET A 176 12.68 -5.18 1.04
C MET A 176 11.72 -4.03 0.70
N LEU A 177 11.85 -3.48 -0.50
CA LEU A 177 10.92 -2.51 -1.08
C LEU A 177 10.00 -3.24 -2.05
N LEU A 178 8.71 -3.21 -1.76
CA LEU A 178 7.66 -3.95 -2.46
C LEU A 178 6.61 -2.96 -2.97
N ASP A 179 6.20 -3.07 -4.23
CA ASP A 179 5.15 -2.19 -4.77
C ASP A 179 3.78 -2.54 -4.20
N ALA A 180 2.93 -1.52 -4.08
CA ALA A 180 1.63 -1.64 -3.44
C ALA A 180 0.67 -2.60 -4.17
N LYS A 181 0.82 -2.77 -5.48
CA LYS A 181 -0.04 -3.66 -6.26
C LYS A 181 0.22 -5.13 -5.95
N ASP A 182 1.50 -5.54 -5.83
CA ASP A 182 1.87 -6.96 -5.70
C ASP A 182 2.16 -7.39 -4.26
N VAL A 183 2.51 -6.45 -3.36
CA VAL A 183 2.85 -6.81 -1.97
C VAL A 183 1.72 -7.55 -1.28
N THR A 184 2.02 -8.68 -0.63
CA THR A 184 1.05 -9.49 0.11
C THR A 184 1.68 -10.07 1.37
N LYS A 185 0.92 -10.11 2.47
CA LYS A 185 1.31 -10.78 3.72
C LYS A 185 1.14 -12.30 3.54
N MET A 186 2.25 -13.00 3.30
CA MET A 186 2.25 -14.43 2.95
C MET A 186 2.42 -15.38 4.14
N HIS A 187 2.79 -14.86 5.31
CA HIS A 187 3.01 -15.65 6.51
C HIS A 187 2.45 -14.93 7.73
N THR A 188 1.90 -15.68 8.67
CA THR A 188 1.22 -15.11 9.86
C THR A 188 2.17 -14.53 10.90
N THR A 189 3.41 -14.99 10.99
CA THR A 189 4.35 -14.67 12.10
C THR A 189 5.78 -14.34 11.66
N ASP A 190 6.21 -14.71 10.45
CA ASP A 190 7.58 -14.47 9.96
C ASP A 190 7.83 -12.99 9.74
N VAL A 191 9.02 -12.49 10.11
CA VAL A 191 9.44 -11.11 9.82
C VAL A 191 9.61 -10.85 8.32
N ALA A 192 9.91 -11.89 7.52
CA ALA A 192 9.99 -11.86 6.06
C ALA A 192 8.63 -12.12 5.39
N THR A 193 7.52 -11.84 6.08
CA THR A 193 6.17 -12.21 5.65
C THR A 193 5.69 -11.52 4.38
N PHE A 194 6.13 -10.27 4.13
CA PHE A 194 5.67 -9.53 2.95
C PHE A 194 6.46 -9.92 1.72
N GLN A 195 5.73 -10.29 0.68
CA GLN A 195 6.28 -10.72 -0.60
C GLN A 195 5.55 -10.06 -1.76
N ALA A 196 6.22 -9.86 -2.88
CA ALA A 196 5.65 -9.49 -4.16
C ALA A 196 5.74 -10.72 -5.07
N ALA A 197 4.78 -11.63 -4.92
CA ALA A 197 4.89 -12.99 -5.40
C ALA A 197 4.70 -13.14 -6.91
N ASN A 198 4.02 -12.18 -7.59
CA ASN A 198 3.84 -12.20 -9.04
C ASN A 198 5.01 -11.53 -9.78
N PHE A 199 5.54 -10.41 -9.27
CA PHE A 199 6.49 -9.58 -10.02
C PHE A 199 7.83 -9.36 -9.30
N GLY A 200 7.95 -9.80 -8.06
CA GLY A 200 9.15 -9.65 -7.25
C GLY A 200 9.31 -8.25 -6.64
N LYS A 201 10.31 -8.11 -5.76
CA LYS A 201 10.62 -6.83 -5.11
C LYS A 201 11.03 -5.75 -6.12
N VAL A 202 10.70 -4.50 -5.84
CA VAL A 202 11.19 -3.35 -6.63
C VAL A 202 12.60 -2.92 -6.23
N GLY A 203 12.99 -3.19 -4.98
CA GLY A 203 14.29 -2.82 -4.45
C GLY A 203 14.53 -3.33 -3.04
N TYR A 204 15.56 -2.79 -2.41
CA TYR A 204 15.92 -3.09 -1.04
C TYR A 204 16.72 -1.94 -0.42
N VAL A 205 16.79 -1.92 0.91
CA VAL A 205 17.61 -0.97 1.67
C VAL A 205 18.81 -1.72 2.24
N TYR A 206 20.01 -1.19 2.03
CA TYR A 206 21.25 -1.75 2.55
C TYR A 206 22.26 -0.64 2.84
N ASN A 207 22.97 -0.71 3.95
CA ASN A 207 23.97 0.29 4.37
C ASN A 207 23.46 1.74 4.31
N GLY A 208 22.22 1.99 4.73
CA GLY A 208 21.64 3.34 4.72
C GLY A 208 21.33 3.89 3.33
N GLN A 209 21.21 3.05 2.31
CA GLN A 209 20.89 3.42 0.94
C GLN A 209 19.76 2.54 0.38
N ALA A 210 18.91 3.14 -0.46
CA ALA A 210 17.89 2.42 -1.20
C ALA A 210 18.40 2.05 -2.59
N PHE A 211 18.25 0.79 -2.97
CA PHE A 211 18.64 0.24 -4.27
C PHE A 211 17.39 -0.30 -4.98
N TYR A 212 17.27 -0.01 -6.27
CA TYR A 212 16.14 -0.42 -7.08
C TYR A 212 16.59 -1.35 -8.21
N CYS A 213 15.87 -2.47 -8.40
CA CYS A 213 16.19 -3.48 -9.39
C CYS A 213 15.17 -3.58 -10.53
N ARG A 214 13.98 -2.99 -10.37
CA ARG A 214 12.98 -2.86 -11.43
C ARG A 214 12.14 -1.59 -11.29
N ASN A 215 11.45 -1.21 -12.34
CA ASN A 215 10.44 -0.15 -12.30
C ASN A 215 9.06 -0.74 -12.02
N VAL A 216 8.18 0.08 -11.44
CA VAL A 216 6.74 -0.18 -11.37
C VAL A 216 6.13 0.28 -12.71
N THR A 217 5.39 -0.60 -13.36
CA THR A 217 4.83 -0.34 -14.71
C THR A 217 3.34 -0.05 -14.71
N ASN A 218 2.64 -0.40 -13.63
CA ASN A 218 1.22 -0.10 -13.47
C ASN A 218 1.02 1.39 -13.17
N LEU A 219 -0.11 1.94 -13.61
CA LEU A 219 -0.49 3.32 -13.29
C LEU A 219 -0.70 3.48 -11.78
N HIS A 220 -0.23 4.58 -11.23
CA HIS A 220 -0.30 4.87 -9.80
C HIS A 220 -0.19 6.37 -9.53
N THR A 221 -0.46 6.79 -8.33
CA THR A 221 -0.26 8.14 -7.78
C THR A 221 -0.71 9.25 -8.74
N THR A 222 0.19 10.04 -9.30
CA THR A 222 -0.12 11.15 -10.23
C THR A 222 -0.76 10.69 -11.54
N GLN A 223 -0.66 9.41 -11.89
CA GLN A 223 -1.27 8.80 -13.08
C GLN A 223 -2.66 8.22 -12.78
N SER A 224 -3.04 8.15 -11.50
CA SER A 224 -4.36 7.65 -11.09
C SER A 224 -5.44 8.71 -11.32
N GLU A 225 -6.60 8.27 -11.79
CA GLU A 225 -7.78 9.12 -11.96
C GLU A 225 -8.71 9.15 -10.73
N PHE A 226 -8.36 8.41 -9.66
CA PHE A 226 -9.17 8.34 -8.44
C PHE A 226 -8.76 9.43 -7.45
N SER A 227 -9.69 10.34 -7.10
CA SER A 227 -9.49 11.34 -6.04
C SER A 227 -10.42 11.08 -4.87
N VAL A 228 -9.92 11.32 -3.67
CA VAL A 228 -10.69 11.23 -2.41
C VAL A 228 -11.05 12.60 -1.83
N ASP A 229 -10.68 13.70 -2.48
CA ASP A 229 -10.79 15.06 -1.91
C ASP A 229 -12.22 15.38 -1.47
N ASN A 230 -13.20 15.04 -2.29
CA ASN A 230 -14.62 15.31 -2.06
C ASN A 230 -15.38 14.10 -1.48
N LEU A 231 -14.69 12.98 -1.18
CA LEU A 231 -15.35 11.80 -0.64
C LEU A 231 -15.46 11.90 0.88
N THR A 232 -16.64 11.58 1.39
CA THR A 232 -16.93 11.41 2.82
C THR A 232 -17.15 9.94 3.20
N SER A 233 -17.41 9.09 2.22
CA SER A 233 -17.59 7.65 2.36
C SER A 233 -17.18 6.94 1.07
N LEU A 234 -17.01 5.63 1.14
CA LEU A 234 -16.74 4.77 -0.01
C LEU A 234 -17.93 3.86 -0.30
N PRO A 235 -18.12 3.42 -1.56
CA PRO A 235 -19.13 2.42 -1.91
C PRO A 235 -18.95 1.13 -1.13
N LYS A 236 -20.05 0.45 -0.82
CA LYS A 236 -20.05 -0.81 -0.07
C LYS A 236 -19.64 -1.98 -0.96
N VAL A 237 -18.51 -2.59 -0.71
CA VAL A 237 -18.04 -3.77 -1.44
C VAL A 237 -17.69 -4.88 -0.45
N GLY A 238 -18.27 -6.06 -0.65
CA GLY A 238 -18.02 -7.26 0.16
C GLY A 238 -17.15 -8.29 -0.56
N ILE A 239 -16.57 -9.23 0.20
CA ILE A 239 -15.83 -10.37 -0.34
C ILE A 239 -16.56 -11.67 0.06
N VAL A 240 -16.81 -12.53 -0.93
CA VAL A 240 -17.31 -13.89 -0.71
C VAL A 240 -16.18 -14.87 -0.97
N TYR A 241 -15.81 -15.66 0.05
CA TYR A 241 -14.73 -16.62 -0.04
C TYR A 241 -15.24 -17.97 -0.56
N GLY A 242 -14.65 -18.46 -1.65
CA GLY A 242 -15.01 -19.70 -2.32
C GLY A 242 -14.38 -20.92 -1.65
N TYR A 243 -15.15 -22.01 -1.51
CA TYR A 243 -14.74 -23.30 -0.99
C TYR A 243 -15.63 -24.42 -1.56
N ALA A 244 -15.25 -25.68 -1.35
CA ALA A 244 -16.06 -26.82 -1.81
C ALA A 244 -17.46 -26.78 -1.15
N ASN A 245 -18.51 -26.91 -1.94
CA ASN A 245 -19.91 -26.81 -1.50
C ASN A 245 -20.20 -25.42 -0.87
N CYS A 246 -19.71 -24.36 -1.49
CA CYS A 246 -19.82 -22.98 -0.97
C CYS A 246 -21.29 -22.54 -0.89
N SER A 247 -21.67 -22.03 0.28
CA SER A 247 -23.01 -21.47 0.49
C SER A 247 -23.19 -20.13 -0.22
N PRO A 248 -24.30 -19.87 -0.90
CA PRO A 248 -24.63 -18.57 -1.47
C PRO A 248 -25.13 -17.54 -0.45
N LEU A 249 -25.32 -17.93 0.82
CA LEU A 249 -25.87 -17.04 1.86
C LEU A 249 -25.09 -15.72 2.07
N PRO A 250 -23.74 -15.71 2.12
CA PRO A 250 -23.02 -14.45 2.26
C PRO A 250 -23.29 -13.47 1.12
N MET A 251 -23.39 -13.95 -0.12
CA MET A 251 -23.73 -13.11 -1.26
C MET A 251 -25.16 -12.56 -1.18
N LYS A 252 -26.13 -13.39 -0.79
CA LYS A 252 -27.52 -12.95 -0.56
C LYS A 252 -27.58 -11.86 0.51
N ALA A 253 -26.84 -12.03 1.61
CA ALA A 253 -26.77 -11.04 2.68
C ALA A 253 -26.21 -9.69 2.19
N PHE A 254 -25.20 -9.68 1.36
CA PHE A 254 -24.70 -8.44 0.75
C PHE A 254 -25.72 -7.80 -0.19
N MET A 255 -26.45 -8.59 -0.98
CA MET A 255 -27.53 -8.09 -1.84
C MET A 255 -28.65 -7.45 -1.02
N ASP A 256 -29.07 -8.09 0.07
CA ASP A 256 -30.16 -7.60 0.95
C ASP A 256 -29.73 -6.35 1.73
N ALA A 257 -28.42 -6.21 2.01
CA ALA A 257 -27.84 -5.02 2.65
C ALA A 257 -27.48 -3.90 1.66
N ASN A 258 -27.87 -4.02 0.39
CA ASN A 258 -27.62 -3.04 -0.68
C ASN A 258 -26.14 -2.68 -0.83
N PHE A 259 -25.30 -3.69 -1.01
CA PHE A 259 -23.91 -3.50 -1.41
C PHE A 259 -23.83 -3.11 -2.88
N ASP A 260 -22.86 -2.24 -3.22
CA ASP A 260 -22.67 -1.73 -4.58
C ASP A 260 -21.86 -2.71 -5.44
N GLY A 261 -21.02 -3.53 -4.79
CA GLY A 261 -20.16 -4.50 -5.44
C GLY A 261 -19.85 -5.71 -4.56
N ILE A 262 -19.50 -6.82 -5.20
CA ILE A 262 -19.09 -8.06 -4.53
C ILE A 262 -17.87 -8.62 -5.26
N VAL A 263 -16.82 -8.90 -4.51
CA VAL A 263 -15.63 -9.64 -5.00
C VAL A 263 -15.78 -11.11 -4.61
N LEU A 264 -15.58 -12.00 -5.56
CA LEU A 264 -15.54 -13.43 -5.34
C LEU A 264 -14.09 -13.88 -5.23
N ALA A 265 -13.65 -14.29 -4.05
CA ALA A 265 -12.39 -14.99 -3.83
C ALA A 265 -12.58 -16.46 -4.25
N GLY A 266 -12.64 -16.70 -5.56
CA GLY A 266 -12.94 -17.99 -6.15
C GLY A 266 -11.82 -19.03 -5.95
N VAL A 267 -12.06 -20.24 -6.41
CA VAL A 267 -11.06 -21.31 -6.46
C VAL A 267 -10.40 -21.35 -7.84
N GLY A 268 -9.16 -21.84 -7.93
CA GLY A 268 -8.45 -21.90 -9.21
C GLY A 268 -8.40 -20.53 -9.92
N ASP A 269 -8.80 -20.47 -11.18
CA ASP A 269 -8.89 -19.23 -11.98
C ASP A 269 -10.15 -18.39 -11.67
N GLY A 270 -10.45 -18.21 -10.38
CA GLY A 270 -11.61 -17.40 -9.93
C GLY A 270 -12.96 -18.08 -10.15
N ASN A 271 -12.99 -19.40 -10.15
CA ASN A 271 -14.22 -20.19 -10.27
C ASN A 271 -15.00 -20.22 -8.95
N PHE A 272 -16.30 -20.38 -9.04
CA PHE A 272 -17.16 -20.50 -7.87
C PHE A 272 -18.22 -21.59 -8.03
N TYR A 273 -18.71 -22.05 -6.89
CA TYR A 273 -19.70 -23.10 -6.81
C TYR A 273 -20.99 -22.70 -7.53
N LYS A 274 -21.66 -23.65 -8.22
CA LYS A 274 -22.85 -23.40 -9.07
C LYS A 274 -23.92 -22.56 -8.38
N ASP A 275 -24.24 -22.85 -7.10
CA ASP A 275 -25.30 -22.12 -6.39
C ASP A 275 -24.90 -20.66 -6.10
N VAL A 276 -23.59 -20.37 -5.96
CA VAL A 276 -23.06 -19.01 -5.84
C VAL A 276 -23.10 -18.30 -7.20
N PHE A 277 -22.86 -19.02 -8.29
CA PHE A 277 -22.95 -18.48 -9.64
C PHE A 277 -24.36 -17.99 -9.96
N ASP A 278 -25.38 -18.79 -9.66
CA ASP A 278 -26.78 -18.41 -9.88
C ASP A 278 -27.17 -17.13 -9.11
N VAL A 279 -26.66 -16.99 -7.87
CA VAL A 279 -26.88 -15.77 -7.07
C VAL A 279 -26.06 -14.59 -7.60
N ALA A 280 -24.87 -14.82 -8.16
CA ALA A 280 -24.10 -13.76 -8.81
C ALA A 280 -24.83 -13.17 -10.02
N LEU A 281 -25.52 -14.00 -10.83
CA LEU A 281 -26.36 -13.52 -11.91
C LEU A 281 -27.54 -12.69 -11.40
N GLN A 282 -28.17 -13.08 -10.29
CA GLN A 282 -29.23 -12.30 -9.65
C GLN A 282 -28.71 -10.96 -9.14
N ALA A 283 -27.50 -10.93 -8.56
CA ALA A 283 -26.84 -9.69 -8.12
C ALA A 283 -26.58 -8.75 -9.30
N ARG A 284 -26.06 -9.26 -10.42
CA ARG A 284 -25.90 -8.47 -11.65
C ARG A 284 -27.19 -7.91 -12.18
N ALA A 285 -28.27 -8.68 -12.18
CA ALA A 285 -29.60 -8.22 -12.58
C ALA A 285 -30.14 -7.07 -11.69
N LYS A 286 -29.67 -6.97 -10.45
CA LYS A 286 -29.92 -5.84 -9.53
C LYS A 286 -28.95 -4.68 -9.68
N GLY A 287 -28.00 -4.73 -10.62
CA GLY A 287 -27.00 -3.67 -10.84
C GLY A 287 -25.75 -3.75 -9.96
N ILE A 288 -25.63 -4.77 -9.09
CA ILE A 288 -24.45 -4.98 -8.25
C ILE A 288 -23.28 -5.47 -9.12
N ASN A 289 -22.12 -4.83 -9.05
CA ASN A 289 -20.96 -5.25 -9.81
C ASN A 289 -20.25 -6.45 -9.17
N ILE A 290 -19.96 -7.46 -9.98
CA ILE A 290 -19.30 -8.71 -9.57
C ILE A 290 -17.89 -8.72 -10.13
N VAL A 291 -16.90 -8.88 -9.25
CA VAL A 291 -15.49 -9.06 -9.61
C VAL A 291 -15.06 -10.47 -9.24
N ARG A 292 -14.56 -11.22 -10.23
CA ARG A 292 -13.94 -12.53 -10.01
C ARG A 292 -12.46 -12.32 -9.68
N SER A 293 -12.06 -12.79 -8.51
CA SER A 293 -10.67 -12.91 -8.07
C SER A 293 -10.43 -14.33 -7.56
N SER A 294 -9.24 -14.65 -7.13
CA SER A 294 -8.92 -15.99 -6.64
C SER A 294 -8.39 -15.97 -5.21
N ARG A 295 -8.71 -17.02 -4.44
CA ARG A 295 -8.05 -17.32 -3.17
C ARG A 295 -6.63 -17.88 -3.35
N VAL A 296 -6.26 -18.23 -4.59
CA VAL A 296 -4.88 -18.65 -4.92
C VAL A 296 -3.99 -17.40 -4.86
N PRO A 297 -2.86 -17.45 -4.15
CA PRO A 297 -2.11 -16.23 -3.83
C PRO A 297 -1.35 -15.63 -5.01
N THR A 298 -1.17 -16.37 -6.11
CA THR A 298 -0.39 -15.94 -7.28
C THR A 298 -1.05 -16.35 -8.58
N GLY A 299 -0.71 -15.66 -9.65
CA GLY A 299 -1.28 -15.86 -10.97
C GLY A 299 -2.51 -15.00 -11.24
N PRO A 300 -2.86 -14.76 -12.48
CA PRO A 300 -4.02 -13.95 -12.84
C PRO A 300 -5.32 -14.75 -12.77
N THR A 301 -6.42 -14.07 -12.44
CA THR A 301 -7.77 -14.50 -12.82
C THR A 301 -8.00 -14.06 -14.26
N CYS A 302 -8.07 -15.00 -15.18
CA CYS A 302 -8.12 -14.73 -16.60
C CYS A 302 -9.48 -14.15 -17.04
N LEU A 303 -9.43 -13.06 -17.81
CA LEU A 303 -10.63 -12.50 -18.43
C LEU A 303 -11.13 -13.44 -19.54
N ASN A 304 -12.41 -13.81 -19.49
CA ASN A 304 -13.04 -14.75 -20.42
C ASN A 304 -12.29 -16.10 -20.51
N GLY A 305 -11.74 -16.58 -19.38
CA GLY A 305 -11.12 -17.88 -19.26
C GLY A 305 -12.15 -19.00 -19.15
N GLU A 306 -12.25 -19.65 -17.98
CA GLU A 306 -13.26 -20.68 -17.74
C GLU A 306 -14.68 -20.11 -17.57
N VAL A 307 -14.80 -18.83 -17.22
CA VAL A 307 -16.06 -18.08 -17.14
C VAL A 307 -16.09 -17.02 -18.23
N ASP A 308 -17.16 -16.96 -18.99
CA ASP A 308 -17.40 -15.93 -20.01
C ASP A 308 -17.84 -14.63 -19.33
N ASP A 309 -16.88 -13.83 -18.88
CA ASP A 309 -17.13 -12.58 -18.18
C ASP A 309 -17.90 -11.58 -19.02
N SER A 310 -17.64 -11.54 -20.31
CA SER A 310 -18.34 -10.65 -21.26
C SER A 310 -19.83 -10.97 -21.36
N LYS A 311 -20.18 -12.25 -21.35
CA LYS A 311 -21.57 -12.71 -21.40
C LYS A 311 -22.33 -12.39 -20.10
N TYR A 312 -21.66 -12.56 -18.96
CA TYR A 312 -22.30 -12.40 -17.65
C TYR A 312 -22.11 -11.01 -17.05
N HIS A 313 -21.37 -10.14 -17.74
CA HIS A 313 -21.00 -8.79 -17.30
C HIS A 313 -20.27 -8.81 -15.95
N PHE A 314 -19.40 -9.78 -15.77
CA PHE A 314 -18.47 -9.86 -14.63
C PHE A 314 -17.17 -9.13 -14.97
N VAL A 315 -16.38 -8.84 -13.96
CA VAL A 315 -15.06 -8.23 -14.05
C VAL A 315 -14.03 -9.25 -13.57
N ALA A 316 -12.97 -9.47 -14.32
CA ALA A 316 -11.85 -10.29 -13.89
C ALA A 316 -10.82 -9.43 -13.15
N ALA A 317 -10.40 -9.85 -11.96
CA ALA A 317 -9.45 -9.11 -11.12
C ALA A 317 -8.01 -9.16 -11.63
N LEU A 318 -7.71 -9.97 -12.62
CA LEU A 318 -6.37 -10.21 -13.12
C LEU A 318 -5.42 -10.61 -11.97
N THR A 319 -4.31 -9.89 -11.75
CA THR A 319 -3.32 -10.21 -10.72
C THR A 319 -3.67 -9.68 -9.32
N LEU A 320 -4.81 -9.01 -9.15
CA LEU A 320 -5.23 -8.51 -7.84
C LEU A 320 -5.85 -9.63 -6.99
N ASN A 321 -5.31 -9.81 -5.79
CA ASN A 321 -5.95 -10.65 -4.79
C ASN A 321 -7.31 -10.05 -4.34
N PRO A 322 -8.19 -10.82 -3.67
CA PRO A 322 -9.55 -10.40 -3.38
C PRO A 322 -9.64 -9.07 -2.60
N GLN A 323 -8.77 -8.85 -1.62
CA GLN A 323 -8.79 -7.65 -0.80
C GLN A 323 -8.39 -6.40 -1.59
N LYS A 324 -7.40 -6.47 -2.48
CA LYS A 324 -7.03 -5.36 -3.37
C LYS A 324 -8.05 -5.16 -4.51
N ALA A 325 -8.61 -6.25 -5.03
CA ALA A 325 -9.72 -6.16 -5.97
C ALA A 325 -10.91 -5.42 -5.36
N ARG A 326 -11.19 -5.64 -4.05
CA ARG A 326 -12.18 -4.87 -3.30
C ARG A 326 -11.83 -3.39 -3.26
N VAL A 327 -10.60 -3.03 -2.95
CA VAL A 327 -10.14 -1.63 -2.92
C VAL A 327 -10.34 -0.95 -4.28
N LEU A 328 -9.91 -1.60 -5.37
CA LEU A 328 -10.08 -1.03 -6.71
C LEU A 328 -11.55 -0.90 -7.10
N LEU A 329 -12.39 -1.91 -6.80
CA LEU A 329 -13.81 -1.84 -7.09
C LEU A 329 -14.50 -0.70 -6.31
N MET A 330 -14.18 -0.49 -5.03
CA MET A 330 -14.69 0.64 -4.25
C MET A 330 -14.37 1.98 -4.93
N LEU A 331 -13.14 2.17 -5.37
CA LEU A 331 -12.72 3.39 -6.05
C LEU A 331 -13.37 3.52 -7.43
N ALA A 332 -13.43 2.45 -8.21
CA ALA A 332 -14.09 2.42 -9.53
C ALA A 332 -15.58 2.83 -9.43
N LEU A 333 -16.28 2.32 -8.42
CA LEU A 333 -17.69 2.62 -8.18
C LEU A 333 -17.94 4.09 -7.78
N THR A 334 -16.92 4.85 -7.38
CA THR A 334 -17.04 6.31 -7.23
C THR A 334 -17.12 7.05 -8.58
N LYS A 335 -16.77 6.37 -9.69
CA LYS A 335 -16.72 6.92 -11.04
C LYS A 335 -17.81 6.37 -11.94
N THR A 336 -18.08 5.07 -11.87
CA THR A 336 -18.99 4.38 -12.80
C THR A 336 -19.51 3.08 -12.24
N HIS A 337 -20.70 2.68 -12.69
CA HIS A 337 -21.27 1.33 -12.49
C HIS A 337 -21.20 0.47 -13.77
N ASP A 338 -20.67 1.00 -14.86
CA ASP A 338 -20.45 0.28 -16.11
C ASP A 338 -19.34 -0.76 -15.94
N TRP A 339 -19.67 -2.04 -16.05
CA TRP A 339 -18.72 -3.13 -15.85
C TRP A 339 -17.56 -3.11 -16.84
N GLN A 340 -17.77 -2.65 -18.08
CA GLN A 340 -16.71 -2.56 -19.09
C GLN A 340 -15.65 -1.53 -18.69
N LYS A 341 -16.10 -0.36 -18.24
CA LYS A 341 -15.19 0.67 -17.69
C LYS A 341 -14.50 0.22 -16.41
N ILE A 342 -15.21 -0.52 -15.55
CA ILE A 342 -14.60 -1.12 -14.35
C ILE A 342 -13.52 -2.13 -14.79
N GLN A 343 -13.77 -2.99 -15.80
CA GLN A 343 -12.76 -3.90 -16.33
C GLN A 343 -11.53 -3.16 -16.87
N GLU A 344 -11.72 -2.02 -17.54
CA GLU A 344 -10.59 -1.18 -17.98
C GLU A 344 -9.75 -0.70 -16.80
N TYR A 345 -10.35 -0.34 -15.66
CA TYR A 345 -9.60 0.01 -14.45
C TYR A 345 -8.77 -1.16 -13.94
N PHE A 346 -9.31 -2.37 -13.92
CA PHE A 346 -8.56 -3.57 -13.52
C PHE A 346 -7.40 -3.90 -14.46
N GLN A 347 -7.46 -3.49 -15.72
CA GLN A 347 -6.37 -3.63 -16.69
C GLN A 347 -5.28 -2.57 -16.52
N LYS A 348 -5.63 -1.36 -16.09
CA LYS A 348 -4.70 -0.22 -15.94
C LYS A 348 -3.95 -0.24 -14.61
N TYR A 349 -4.63 -0.54 -13.52
CA TYR A 349 -4.20 -0.44 -12.12
C TYR A 349 -3.94 -1.85 -11.50
#